data_ad67e08d157846eb908af7042f1b18cd
#
_entry.id   ad67e08d157846eb908af7042f1b18cd
#
_cell.length_a   1.000
_cell.length_b   1.000
_cell.length_c   1.000
_cell.angle_alpha   90.00
_cell.angle_beta   90.00
_cell.angle_gamma   90.00
#
_symmetry.space_group_name_H-M   'P 1'
#
loop_
_entity.id
_entity.type
_entity.pdbx_description
1 polymer ?
#
loop_
_entity_poly.entity_id
_entity_poly.type
_entity_poly.pdbx_seq_one_letter_code
_entity_poly.pdbx_strand_id
1 'polypeptide(L)'
;MGGFFGAVSNTDCVCDIYYGTDYHSHLGTKRGGLALQGEDGSFTRKIHDITNSQFRSKFDNDVPRFTGVAGIGSISDGEDQPLLISSKFGTFALVTVGRINNIEKIVAKAFEAGHTHLSETADSELNPTEIVAMLICSKATLVEGIEYAQKTIDGSCSLLVLLDKKIYAARDRYGRTPVIIGKKEGCRAVTMESTAFPNLDFVTDRELGPGEVVEISCDDAKTLVAPGKIMKMCSFFWVYYGYPSSVYEGVTTEIARYRNGKLLAEEDRDMIDSIDSICGIPDSGIPHAIGYSIAAGKPYQRAFVKYTPTWPRSFTPQNQKLRDLVARMKLIPIYDLINGKRLLFCDDSIVRGTQLKDTVKRLYEDGVKEVHMRSACPPLMYGCPFINFSRSRSEFDLATRRAIAKLEGTRELSCETIRKYLVHNSPEYLAMVDEIRKALNLTTLKFQQLDKLIEAIGLPADKVCTYCWNGKDIEE
;
A
#
# COMPACT_ATOMS: atom_id res chain seq x y z
N MET A 1 -4.74 3.60 2.30
CA MET A 1 -3.87 3.99 1.17
C MET A 1 -4.76 4.09 -0.07
N GLY A 2 -4.27 4.55 -1.15
CA GLY A 2 -4.97 4.62 -2.43
C GLY A 2 -3.98 4.45 -3.56
N GLY A 3 -4.44 4.64 -4.78
CA GLY A 3 -3.62 4.63 -5.97
C GLY A 3 -4.25 5.48 -7.07
N PHE A 4 -3.47 5.89 -8.04
CA PHE A 4 -3.92 6.69 -9.16
C PHE A 4 -3.40 6.17 -10.50
N PHE A 5 -4.16 6.48 -11.54
CA PHE A 5 -3.80 6.32 -12.94
C PHE A 5 -4.15 7.59 -13.70
N GLY A 6 -3.34 7.97 -14.66
CA GLY A 6 -3.62 9.07 -15.58
C GLY A 6 -3.16 8.74 -16.98
N ALA A 7 -3.83 9.29 -18.00
CA ALA A 7 -3.42 9.16 -19.40
C ALA A 7 -3.69 10.45 -20.18
N VAL A 8 -2.83 10.70 -21.16
CA VAL A 8 -2.99 11.76 -22.16
C VAL A 8 -2.79 11.15 -23.54
N SER A 9 -3.71 11.39 -24.46
CA SER A 9 -3.75 10.74 -25.77
C SER A 9 -4.15 11.73 -26.86
N ASN A 10 -3.80 11.42 -28.09
CA ASN A 10 -4.30 12.11 -29.28
C ASN A 10 -5.66 11.59 -29.76
N THR A 11 -6.21 10.55 -29.09
CA THR A 11 -7.52 9.97 -29.32
C THR A 11 -8.25 9.79 -27.99
N ASP A 12 -9.48 9.29 -28.01
CA ASP A 12 -10.20 8.98 -26.76
C ASP A 12 -9.43 7.96 -25.93
N CYS A 13 -9.23 8.26 -24.63
CA CYS A 13 -8.49 7.42 -23.68
C CYS A 13 -9.31 7.00 -22.45
N VAL A 14 -10.63 7.10 -22.51
CA VAL A 14 -11.52 6.74 -21.39
C VAL A 14 -11.29 5.32 -20.91
N CYS A 15 -11.14 4.36 -21.82
CA CYS A 15 -10.89 2.96 -21.47
C CYS A 15 -9.55 2.79 -20.73
N ASP A 16 -8.50 3.46 -21.18
CA ASP A 16 -7.19 3.41 -20.51
C ASP A 16 -7.29 3.91 -19.07
N ILE A 17 -7.98 5.05 -18.88
CA ILE A 17 -8.12 5.65 -17.55
C ILE A 17 -9.01 4.79 -16.65
N TYR A 18 -10.10 4.26 -17.16
CA TYR A 18 -11.03 3.41 -16.42
C TYR A 18 -10.38 2.12 -15.94
N TYR A 19 -9.81 1.35 -16.85
CA TYR A 19 -9.17 0.09 -16.52
C TYR A 19 -7.85 0.31 -15.76
N GLY A 20 -7.07 1.32 -16.13
CA GLY A 20 -5.85 1.69 -15.42
C GLY A 20 -6.13 2.04 -13.94
N THR A 21 -7.23 2.75 -13.68
CA THR A 21 -7.66 3.04 -12.31
C THR A 21 -8.11 1.77 -11.56
N ASP A 22 -8.85 0.86 -12.23
CA ASP A 22 -9.31 -0.41 -11.63
C ASP A 22 -8.15 -1.29 -11.13
N TYR A 23 -7.00 -1.26 -11.80
CA TYR A 23 -5.79 -1.98 -11.34
C TYR A 23 -5.29 -1.55 -9.95
N HIS A 24 -5.79 -0.42 -9.41
CA HIS A 24 -5.48 0.04 -8.06
C HIS A 24 -6.53 -0.38 -7.02
N SER A 25 -7.56 -1.17 -7.39
CA SER A 25 -8.65 -1.59 -6.50
C SER A 25 -8.19 -2.40 -5.28
N HIS A 26 -6.98 -2.97 -5.30
CA HIS A 26 -6.39 -3.65 -4.15
C HIS A 26 -5.77 -2.68 -3.13
N LEU A 27 -5.52 -1.41 -3.49
CA LEU A 27 -4.88 -0.40 -2.64
C LEU A 27 -5.86 0.44 -1.83
N GLY A 28 -7.13 0.53 -2.25
CA GLY A 28 -8.16 1.28 -1.55
C GLY A 28 -9.53 0.64 -1.68
N THR A 29 -10.46 0.97 -0.77
CA THR A 29 -11.72 0.24 -0.63
C THR A 29 -12.96 1.11 -0.42
N LYS A 30 -12.83 2.44 -0.38
CA LYS A 30 -13.96 3.29 -0.04
C LYS A 30 -14.45 4.15 -1.19
N ARG A 31 -13.58 4.83 -1.88
CA ARG A 31 -13.92 5.76 -2.95
C ARG A 31 -13.19 5.42 -4.23
N GLY A 32 -13.86 5.55 -5.34
CA GLY A 32 -13.27 5.48 -6.67
C GLY A 32 -13.77 6.66 -7.50
N GLY A 33 -12.87 7.33 -8.22
CA GLY A 33 -13.23 8.50 -9.00
C GLY A 33 -12.44 8.64 -10.28
N LEU A 34 -13.07 9.27 -11.26
CA LEU A 34 -12.51 9.60 -12.57
C LEU A 34 -12.79 11.07 -12.89
N ALA A 35 -11.79 11.77 -13.44
CA ALA A 35 -11.94 13.07 -14.06
C ALA A 35 -11.31 13.02 -15.45
N LEU A 36 -12.09 13.41 -16.46
CA LEU A 36 -11.75 13.35 -17.88
C LEU A 36 -11.81 14.76 -18.46
N GLN A 37 -10.93 15.07 -19.37
CA GLN A 37 -10.94 16.33 -20.11
C GLN A 37 -11.12 16.07 -21.59
N GLY A 38 -12.17 16.68 -22.17
CA GLY A 38 -12.48 16.63 -23.59
C GLY A 38 -11.53 17.46 -24.45
N GLU A 39 -11.65 17.33 -25.78
CA GLU A 39 -10.90 18.15 -26.73
C GLU A 39 -11.18 19.65 -26.59
N ASP A 40 -12.41 20.01 -26.23
CA ASP A 40 -12.86 21.37 -25.96
C ASP A 40 -12.38 21.94 -24.59
N GLY A 41 -11.66 21.14 -23.82
CA GLY A 41 -11.18 21.50 -22.49
C GLY A 41 -12.19 21.33 -21.37
N SER A 42 -13.42 20.89 -21.67
CA SER A 42 -14.45 20.63 -20.65
C SER A 42 -14.08 19.43 -19.77
N PHE A 43 -14.50 19.48 -18.49
CA PHE A 43 -14.28 18.39 -17.55
C PHE A 43 -15.55 17.57 -17.31
N THR A 44 -15.40 16.25 -17.31
CA THR A 44 -16.42 15.32 -16.78
C THR A 44 -15.81 14.62 -15.57
N ARG A 45 -16.51 14.66 -14.41
CA ARG A 45 -16.07 14.00 -13.16
C ARG A 45 -17.16 13.11 -12.61
N LYS A 46 -16.79 11.92 -12.16
CA LYS A 46 -17.62 11.01 -11.35
C LYS A 46 -16.83 10.40 -10.21
N ILE A 47 -17.46 10.32 -9.06
CA ILE A 47 -16.93 9.67 -7.86
C ILE A 47 -18.03 8.75 -7.31
N HIS A 48 -17.64 7.54 -6.92
CA HIS A 48 -18.54 6.55 -6.35
C HIS A 48 -18.01 5.99 -5.03
N ASP A 49 -18.93 5.68 -4.12
CA ASP A 49 -18.66 4.81 -2.99
C ASP A 49 -18.52 3.37 -3.50
N ILE A 50 -17.33 2.79 -3.31
CA ILE A 50 -16.98 1.41 -3.69
C ILE A 50 -16.88 0.48 -2.48
N THR A 51 -17.32 0.94 -1.31
CA THR A 51 -17.23 0.19 -0.04
C THR A 51 -17.86 -1.20 -0.14
N ASN A 52 -19.00 -1.31 -0.82
CA ASN A 52 -19.79 -2.54 -0.93
C ASN A 52 -19.89 -3.07 -2.38
N SER A 53 -19.07 -2.59 -3.28
CA SER A 53 -19.07 -2.97 -4.70
C SER A 53 -17.68 -2.90 -5.27
N GLN A 54 -17.45 -3.60 -6.39
CA GLN A 54 -16.23 -3.42 -7.17
C GLN A 54 -16.29 -2.09 -7.93
N PHE A 55 -15.14 -1.46 -8.14
CA PHE A 55 -14.98 -0.22 -8.89
C PHE A 55 -15.71 -0.30 -10.25
N ARG A 56 -15.44 -1.33 -11.05
CA ARG A 56 -16.06 -1.51 -12.38
C ARG A 56 -17.57 -1.48 -12.33
N SER A 57 -18.18 -2.23 -11.42
CA SER A 57 -19.65 -2.31 -11.30
C SER A 57 -20.32 -0.96 -11.00
N LYS A 58 -19.58 -0.04 -10.36
CA LYS A 58 -20.10 1.31 -10.08
C LYS A 58 -20.04 2.24 -11.28
N PHE A 59 -19.07 2.04 -12.16
CA PHE A 59 -18.83 2.91 -13.32
C PHE A 59 -19.41 2.35 -14.63
N ASP A 60 -19.91 1.11 -14.67
CA ASP A 60 -20.43 0.46 -15.89
C ASP A 60 -21.46 1.31 -16.66
N ASN A 61 -22.30 2.09 -15.96
CA ASN A 61 -23.30 2.96 -16.58
C ASN A 61 -22.77 4.35 -16.95
N ASP A 62 -21.64 4.77 -16.39
CA ASP A 62 -21.06 6.09 -16.63
C ASP A 62 -20.09 6.05 -17.83
N VAL A 63 -19.24 5.03 -17.88
CA VAL A 63 -18.17 4.90 -18.89
C VAL A 63 -18.66 5.02 -20.34
N PRO A 64 -19.80 4.43 -20.74
CA PRO A 64 -20.30 4.60 -22.13
C PRO A 64 -20.69 6.03 -22.51
N ARG A 65 -20.81 6.93 -21.52
CA ARG A 65 -21.18 8.34 -21.71
C ARG A 65 -19.97 9.26 -21.62
N PHE A 66 -18.82 8.72 -21.27
CA PHE A 66 -17.59 9.49 -21.12
C PHE A 66 -16.89 9.63 -22.46
N THR A 67 -16.27 10.77 -22.65
CA THR A 67 -15.33 11.05 -23.72
C THR A 67 -14.19 11.87 -23.13
N GLY A 68 -12.97 11.67 -23.60
CA GLY A 68 -11.83 12.44 -23.14
C GLY A 68 -10.52 12.03 -23.78
N VAL A 69 -9.70 13.03 -24.07
CA VAL A 69 -8.34 12.84 -24.61
C VAL A 69 -7.28 12.90 -23.51
N ALA A 70 -7.67 13.29 -22.30
CA ALA A 70 -6.84 13.24 -21.12
C ALA A 70 -7.70 12.96 -19.90
N GLY A 71 -7.11 12.34 -18.86
CA GLY A 71 -7.83 12.12 -17.62
C GLY A 71 -6.97 11.54 -16.53
N ILE A 72 -7.51 11.61 -15.31
CA ILE A 72 -6.93 11.01 -14.11
C ILE A 72 -8.01 10.29 -13.33
N GLY A 73 -7.64 9.17 -12.72
CA GLY A 73 -8.50 8.41 -11.84
C GLY A 73 -7.80 8.01 -10.55
N SER A 74 -8.58 7.75 -9.51
CA SER A 74 -8.05 7.31 -8.23
C SER A 74 -8.96 6.32 -7.52
N ILE A 75 -8.32 5.46 -6.73
CA ILE A 75 -8.94 4.66 -5.68
C ILE A 75 -8.43 5.20 -4.34
N SER A 76 -9.32 5.42 -3.36
CA SER A 76 -8.95 5.97 -2.06
C SER A 76 -9.66 5.25 -0.90
N ASP A 77 -9.07 5.36 0.30
CA ASP A 77 -9.64 4.81 1.55
C ASP A 77 -10.37 5.86 2.40
N GLY A 78 -10.46 7.09 1.94
CA GLY A 78 -11.05 8.15 2.75
C GLY A 78 -11.78 9.19 1.91
N GLU A 79 -11.00 10.06 1.37
CA GLU A 79 -11.44 11.28 0.70
C GLU A 79 -11.99 11.03 -0.72
N ASP A 80 -12.92 11.89 -1.11
CA ASP A 80 -13.44 11.98 -2.48
C ASP A 80 -12.38 12.59 -3.39
N GLN A 81 -12.03 11.87 -4.45
CA GLN A 81 -11.07 12.26 -5.48
C GLN A 81 -11.51 11.71 -6.85
N PRO A 82 -11.12 12.35 -7.99
CA PRO A 82 -10.37 13.60 -8.17
C PRO A 82 -11.17 14.84 -7.73
N LEU A 83 -10.48 15.88 -7.22
CA LEU A 83 -11.08 17.20 -7.01
C LEU A 83 -10.95 18.06 -8.26
N LEU A 84 -12.02 18.79 -8.62
CA LEU A 84 -11.97 19.86 -9.63
C LEU A 84 -11.84 21.20 -8.92
N ILE A 85 -10.78 21.92 -9.26
CA ILE A 85 -10.39 23.17 -8.63
C ILE A 85 -10.39 24.28 -9.70
N SER A 86 -11.20 25.31 -9.48
CA SER A 86 -11.10 26.57 -10.25
C SER A 86 -10.08 27.49 -9.59
N SER A 87 -9.06 27.88 -10.34
CA SER A 87 -7.93 28.64 -9.80
C SER A 87 -7.44 29.70 -10.79
N LYS A 88 -6.45 30.48 -10.37
CA LYS A 88 -5.73 31.40 -11.24
C LYS A 88 -4.96 30.73 -12.40
N PHE A 89 -4.75 29.41 -12.33
CA PHE A 89 -4.13 28.63 -13.40
C PHE A 89 -5.16 28.10 -14.41
N GLY A 90 -6.44 28.36 -14.21
CA GLY A 90 -7.57 27.72 -14.86
C GLY A 90 -8.19 26.64 -13.99
N THR A 91 -9.12 25.88 -14.56
CA THR A 91 -9.72 24.71 -13.90
C THR A 91 -8.82 23.50 -14.10
N PHE A 92 -8.47 22.80 -13.02
CA PHE A 92 -7.69 21.58 -13.06
C PHE A 92 -8.31 20.47 -12.19
N ALA A 93 -8.01 19.23 -12.50
CA ALA A 93 -8.33 18.10 -11.64
C ALA A 93 -7.07 17.64 -10.86
N LEU A 94 -7.27 17.23 -9.61
CA LEU A 94 -6.18 16.81 -8.69
C LEU A 94 -6.50 15.48 -8.04
N VAL A 95 -5.53 14.59 -8.00
CA VAL A 95 -5.50 13.39 -7.17
C VAL A 95 -4.23 13.34 -6.34
N THR A 96 -4.33 12.80 -5.13
CA THR A 96 -3.20 12.66 -4.20
C THR A 96 -3.17 11.28 -3.57
N VAL A 97 -1.98 10.77 -3.30
CA VAL A 97 -1.77 9.53 -2.54
C VAL A 97 -0.65 9.75 -1.53
N GLY A 98 -0.96 9.48 -0.27
CA GLY A 98 -0.01 9.65 0.82
C GLY A 98 -0.70 9.94 2.14
N ARG A 99 0.02 10.58 3.04
CA ARG A 99 -0.48 11.03 4.35
C ARG A 99 0.13 12.37 4.71
N ILE A 100 -0.70 13.28 5.17
CA ILE A 100 -0.31 14.62 5.64
C ILE A 100 -0.52 14.65 7.15
N ASN A 101 0.56 14.75 7.93
CA ASN A 101 0.49 14.74 9.40
C ASN A 101 0.25 16.12 10.00
N ASN A 102 0.60 17.18 9.29
CA ASN A 102 0.57 18.55 9.77
C ASN A 102 -0.60 19.38 9.20
N ILE A 103 -1.74 18.74 8.86
CA ILE A 103 -2.92 19.41 8.27
C ILE A 103 -3.34 20.61 9.11
N GLU A 104 -3.51 20.44 10.41
CA GLU A 104 -3.96 21.52 11.33
C GLU A 104 -3.02 22.74 11.29
N LYS A 105 -1.70 22.50 11.26
CA LYS A 105 -0.71 23.59 11.18
C LYS A 105 -0.77 24.30 9.83
N ILE A 106 -0.99 23.57 8.74
CA ILE A 106 -1.11 24.15 7.39
C ILE A 106 -2.35 25.03 7.32
N VAL A 107 -3.49 24.53 7.80
CA VAL A 107 -4.78 25.23 7.79
C VAL A 107 -4.73 26.48 8.66
N ALA A 108 -4.18 26.40 9.87
CA ALA A 108 -4.02 27.56 10.75
C ALA A 108 -3.23 28.68 10.05
N LYS A 109 -2.08 28.36 9.45
CA LYS A 109 -1.29 29.34 8.69
C LYS A 109 -2.02 29.91 7.49
N ALA A 110 -2.83 29.10 6.80
CA ALA A 110 -3.60 29.56 5.65
C ALA A 110 -4.69 30.58 6.11
N PHE A 111 -5.38 30.33 7.21
CA PHE A 111 -6.36 31.26 7.76
C PHE A 111 -5.71 32.53 8.27
N GLU A 112 -4.57 32.46 8.94
CA GLU A 112 -3.77 33.64 9.31
C GLU A 112 -3.36 34.48 8.09
N ALA A 113 -3.11 33.84 6.95
CA ALA A 113 -2.77 34.48 5.69
C ALA A 113 -3.99 35.01 4.90
N GLY A 114 -5.20 34.91 5.47
CA GLY A 114 -6.44 35.45 4.88
C GLY A 114 -7.28 34.46 4.08
N HIS A 115 -6.97 33.17 4.11
CA HIS A 115 -7.86 32.14 3.58
C HIS A 115 -9.12 32.07 4.45
N THR A 116 -10.31 31.97 3.86
CA THR A 116 -11.56 32.14 4.61
C THR A 116 -12.33 30.86 4.87
N HIS A 117 -12.15 29.83 4.03
CA HIS A 117 -12.88 28.57 4.13
C HIS A 117 -12.15 27.45 3.39
N LEU A 118 -12.55 26.22 3.70
CA LEU A 118 -12.29 25.00 2.96
C LEU A 118 -13.65 24.38 2.61
N SER A 119 -13.79 23.82 1.43
CA SER A 119 -15.09 23.44 0.87
C SER A 119 -15.39 21.95 1.01
N GLU A 120 -14.35 21.13 0.94
CA GLU A 120 -14.50 19.68 0.92
C GLU A 120 -14.20 19.07 2.29
N THR A 121 -15.20 18.38 2.84
CA THR A 121 -15.04 17.57 4.06
C THR A 121 -15.40 16.13 3.79
N ALA A 122 -14.61 15.19 4.28
CA ALA A 122 -14.89 13.76 4.22
C ALA A 122 -15.13 13.25 5.64
N ASP A 123 -16.30 12.67 5.91
CA ASP A 123 -16.68 12.14 7.24
C ASP A 123 -16.45 13.16 8.39
N SER A 124 -16.72 14.45 8.15
CA SER A 124 -16.48 15.60 9.06
C SER A 124 -14.99 15.93 9.26
N GLU A 125 -14.09 15.34 8.53
CA GLU A 125 -12.66 15.68 8.50
C GLU A 125 -12.35 16.51 7.24
N LEU A 126 -11.30 17.34 7.30
CA LEU A 126 -10.82 18.11 6.16
C LEU A 126 -10.30 17.16 5.05
N ASN A 127 -10.65 17.44 3.80
CA ASN A 127 -10.14 16.68 2.67
C ASN A 127 -8.64 17.00 2.45
N PRO A 128 -7.72 16.02 2.63
CA PRO A 128 -6.29 16.27 2.45
C PRO A 128 -5.91 16.74 1.04
N THR A 129 -6.65 16.31 0.03
CA THR A 129 -6.41 16.70 -1.37
C THR A 129 -6.74 18.18 -1.59
N GLU A 130 -7.76 18.74 -0.91
CA GLU A 130 -8.04 20.17 -0.94
C GLU A 130 -6.92 20.99 -0.29
N ILE A 131 -6.33 20.49 0.79
CA ILE A 131 -5.18 21.15 1.42
C ILE A 131 -4.00 21.24 0.45
N VAL A 132 -3.75 20.17 -0.31
CA VAL A 132 -2.71 20.17 -1.36
C VAL A 132 -3.04 21.18 -2.45
N ALA A 133 -4.30 21.24 -2.92
CA ALA A 133 -4.75 22.23 -3.91
C ALA A 133 -4.54 23.67 -3.41
N MET A 134 -4.87 23.95 -2.15
CA MET A 134 -4.65 25.24 -1.52
C MET A 134 -3.17 25.63 -1.50
N LEU A 135 -2.28 24.70 -1.11
CA LEU A 135 -0.82 24.92 -1.14
C LEU A 135 -0.33 25.21 -2.56
N ILE A 136 -0.76 24.43 -3.54
CA ILE A 136 -0.42 24.64 -4.95
C ILE A 136 -0.87 26.02 -5.43
N CYS A 137 -2.12 26.39 -5.15
CA CYS A 137 -2.68 27.67 -5.58
C CYS A 137 -2.08 28.89 -4.86
N SER A 138 -1.36 28.71 -3.76
CA SER A 138 -0.70 29.80 -3.04
C SER A 138 0.51 30.40 -3.74
N LYS A 139 1.10 29.73 -4.76
CA LYS A 139 2.33 30.16 -5.48
C LYS A 139 2.01 30.76 -6.84
N ALA A 140 3.00 31.43 -7.44
CA ALA A 140 2.83 32.15 -8.71
C ALA A 140 2.60 31.19 -9.89
N THR A 141 3.27 30.05 -9.94
CA THR A 141 3.13 29.03 -10.96
C THR A 141 2.68 27.69 -10.37
N LEU A 142 2.10 26.83 -11.22
CA LEU A 142 1.67 25.47 -10.81
C LEU A 142 2.85 24.66 -10.27
N VAL A 143 4.00 24.69 -10.96
CA VAL A 143 5.19 23.92 -10.59
C VAL A 143 5.76 24.38 -9.25
N GLU A 144 5.92 25.69 -9.04
CA GLU A 144 6.32 26.25 -7.74
C GLU A 144 5.36 25.84 -6.62
N GLY A 145 4.05 25.77 -6.94
CA GLY A 145 3.02 25.31 -6.03
C GLY A 145 3.17 23.85 -5.64
N ILE A 146 3.45 22.97 -6.58
CA ILE A 146 3.71 21.55 -6.35
C ILE A 146 4.95 21.36 -5.48
N GLU A 147 6.06 22.03 -5.80
CA GLU A 147 7.29 22.00 -4.99
C GLU A 147 7.04 22.50 -3.56
N TYR A 148 6.29 23.60 -3.43
CA TYR A 148 5.94 24.15 -2.12
C TYR A 148 5.09 23.19 -1.30
N ALA A 149 4.10 22.54 -1.90
CA ALA A 149 3.28 21.52 -1.23
C ALA A 149 4.15 20.38 -0.73
N GLN A 150 5.05 19.83 -1.58
CA GLN A 150 5.95 18.76 -1.19
C GLN A 150 6.95 19.13 -0.08
N LYS A 151 7.40 20.38 -0.04
CA LYS A 151 8.30 20.89 1.00
C LYS A 151 7.55 21.18 2.32
N THR A 152 6.28 21.54 2.25
CA THR A 152 5.46 21.95 3.41
C THR A 152 4.83 20.75 4.13
N ILE A 153 4.51 19.68 3.38
CA ILE A 153 3.85 18.49 3.93
C ILE A 153 4.83 17.71 4.81
N ASP A 154 4.41 17.48 6.05
CA ASP A 154 5.00 16.46 6.92
C ASP A 154 4.27 15.14 6.66
N GLY A 155 5.01 14.16 6.13
CA GLY A 155 4.47 12.88 5.71
C GLY A 155 4.93 12.47 4.31
N SER A 156 3.98 12.15 3.43
CA SER A 156 4.22 11.78 2.04
C SER A 156 3.05 12.21 1.17
N CYS A 157 3.29 12.70 -0.03
CA CYS A 157 2.26 13.05 -0.99
C CYS A 157 2.78 12.95 -2.43
N SER A 158 2.40 11.89 -3.14
CA SER A 158 2.49 11.83 -4.60
C SER A 158 1.18 12.30 -5.21
N LEU A 159 1.22 12.97 -6.36
CA LEU A 159 0.03 13.59 -6.93
C LEU A 159 0.05 13.64 -8.47
N LEU A 160 -1.15 13.75 -9.05
CA LEU A 160 -1.35 14.11 -10.44
C LEU A 160 -2.26 15.35 -10.52
N VAL A 161 -1.85 16.32 -11.35
CA VAL A 161 -2.70 17.46 -11.74
C VAL A 161 -2.98 17.34 -13.22
N LEU A 162 -4.25 17.32 -13.61
CA LEU A 162 -4.69 17.40 -15.01
C LEU A 162 -5.09 18.83 -15.32
N LEU A 163 -4.35 19.49 -16.21
CA LEU A 163 -4.57 20.87 -16.65
C LEU A 163 -4.23 20.98 -18.13
N ASP A 164 -5.13 21.60 -18.91
CA ASP A 164 -4.93 21.88 -20.36
C ASP A 164 -4.49 20.65 -21.17
N LYS A 165 -5.17 19.52 -20.94
CA LYS A 165 -4.88 18.22 -21.57
C LYS A 165 -3.44 17.72 -21.35
N LYS A 166 -2.82 18.11 -20.26
CA LYS A 166 -1.53 17.64 -19.78
C LYS A 166 -1.64 17.16 -18.35
N ILE A 167 -0.82 16.19 -17.99
CA ILE A 167 -0.71 15.72 -16.61
C ILE A 167 0.63 16.19 -16.03
N TYR A 168 0.57 16.88 -14.89
CA TYR A 168 1.72 17.18 -14.06
C TYR A 168 1.78 16.08 -12.98
N ALA A 169 2.74 15.19 -13.12
CA ALA A 169 2.96 14.10 -12.18
C ALA A 169 4.08 14.46 -11.21
N ALA A 170 3.86 14.31 -9.91
CA ALA A 170 4.86 14.56 -8.91
C ALA A 170 4.97 13.38 -7.94
N ARG A 171 6.18 12.84 -7.79
CA ARG A 171 6.49 11.83 -6.78
C ARG A 171 6.81 12.53 -5.47
N ASP A 172 6.41 11.96 -4.34
CA ASP A 172 6.68 12.55 -3.03
C ASP A 172 8.18 12.84 -2.80
N ARG A 173 8.46 13.80 -1.89
CA ARG A 173 9.79 14.35 -1.64
C ARG A 173 10.89 13.29 -1.48
N TYR A 174 10.57 12.13 -0.93
CA TYR A 174 11.53 11.06 -0.66
C TYR A 174 11.25 9.78 -1.46
N GLY A 175 10.34 9.82 -2.43
CA GLY A 175 10.03 8.68 -3.28
C GLY A 175 9.46 7.48 -2.54
N ARG A 176 8.70 7.70 -1.47
CA ARG A 176 8.12 6.61 -0.64
C ARG A 176 7.09 5.78 -1.39
N THR A 177 6.41 6.39 -2.35
CA THR A 177 5.46 5.73 -3.25
C THR A 177 5.97 5.77 -4.69
N PRO A 178 5.66 4.77 -5.53
CA PRO A 178 6.07 4.76 -6.92
C PRO A 178 5.25 5.75 -7.75
N VAL A 179 5.85 6.33 -8.79
CA VAL A 179 5.17 7.04 -9.87
C VAL A 179 5.87 6.66 -11.16
N ILE A 180 5.16 5.94 -12.05
CA ILE A 180 5.73 5.25 -13.19
C ILE A 180 5.08 5.77 -14.46
N ILE A 181 5.89 6.16 -15.46
CA ILE A 181 5.42 6.61 -16.77
C ILE A 181 5.47 5.45 -17.75
N GLY A 182 4.39 5.26 -18.48
CA GLY A 182 4.29 4.34 -19.61
C GLY A 182 3.97 5.10 -20.89
N LYS A 183 4.25 4.45 -22.03
CA LYS A 183 3.96 4.99 -23.37
C LYS A 183 3.46 3.92 -24.31
N LYS A 184 2.59 4.33 -25.22
CA LYS A 184 2.19 3.64 -26.44
C LYS A 184 2.03 4.66 -27.56
N GLU A 185 1.77 4.21 -28.76
CA GLU A 185 1.62 5.11 -29.91
C GLU A 185 0.52 6.16 -29.64
N GLY A 186 0.88 7.45 -29.73
CA GLY A 186 -0.02 8.58 -29.52
C GLY A 186 -0.61 8.72 -28.12
N CYS A 187 -0.04 8.03 -27.13
CA CYS A 187 -0.56 8.09 -25.76
C CYS A 187 0.54 7.86 -24.70
N ARG A 188 0.48 8.61 -23.62
CA ARG A 188 1.30 8.40 -22.42
C ARG A 188 0.41 8.22 -21.20
N ALA A 189 0.86 7.37 -20.28
CA ALA A 189 0.17 7.12 -19.02
C ALA A 189 1.12 7.29 -17.84
N VAL A 190 0.54 7.53 -16.67
CA VAL A 190 1.24 7.57 -15.38
C VAL A 190 0.45 6.80 -14.35
N THR A 191 1.15 5.99 -13.55
CA THR A 191 0.52 5.07 -12.60
C THR A 191 1.39 4.86 -11.36
N MET A 192 0.79 4.33 -10.30
CA MET A 192 1.52 3.76 -9.16
C MET A 192 1.77 2.26 -9.30
N GLU A 193 1.03 1.58 -10.18
CA GLU A 193 1.10 0.14 -10.39
C GLU A 193 1.44 -0.18 -11.84
N SER A 194 2.68 -0.60 -12.12
CA SER A 194 3.11 -0.94 -13.48
C SER A 194 2.37 -2.15 -14.07
N THR A 195 1.71 -2.94 -13.25
CA THR A 195 0.90 -4.09 -13.68
C THR A 195 -0.24 -3.71 -14.64
N ALA A 196 -0.69 -2.45 -14.62
CA ALA A 196 -1.72 -1.97 -15.55
C ALA A 196 -1.21 -1.89 -17.00
N PHE A 197 0.07 -1.63 -17.21
CA PHE A 197 0.62 -1.28 -18.51
C PHE A 197 0.54 -2.40 -19.56
N PRO A 198 0.98 -3.65 -19.30
CA PRO A 198 0.95 -4.68 -20.34
C PRO A 198 -0.45 -4.97 -20.90
N ASN A 199 -1.48 -4.89 -20.06
CA ASN A 199 -2.85 -5.20 -20.47
C ASN A 199 -3.56 -4.01 -21.13
N LEU A 200 -2.95 -2.82 -21.12
CA LEU A 200 -3.41 -1.62 -21.79
C LEU A 200 -2.47 -1.21 -22.93
N ASP A 201 -1.62 -2.14 -23.37
CA ASP A 201 -0.65 -1.97 -24.46
C ASP A 201 0.41 -0.87 -24.20
N PHE A 202 0.63 -0.48 -22.93
CA PHE A 202 1.71 0.43 -22.59
C PHE A 202 3.01 -0.32 -22.31
N VAL A 203 4.10 0.30 -22.72
CA VAL A 203 5.45 -0.09 -22.30
C VAL A 203 5.93 0.90 -21.25
N THR A 204 6.50 0.39 -20.16
CA THR A 204 7.12 1.24 -19.14
C THR A 204 8.24 2.07 -19.76
N ASP A 205 8.17 3.38 -19.59
CA ASP A 205 9.19 4.33 -20.07
C ASP A 205 10.23 4.58 -18.97
N ARG A 206 9.80 5.07 -17.81
CA ARG A 206 10.65 5.28 -16.63
C ARG A 206 9.85 5.47 -15.36
N GLU A 207 10.53 5.40 -14.23
CA GLU A 207 9.99 5.81 -12.92
C GLU A 207 10.49 7.23 -12.58
N LEU A 208 9.68 8.02 -11.87
CA LEU A 208 10.09 9.31 -11.33
C LEU A 208 11.00 9.11 -10.13
N GLY A 209 12.02 9.95 -10.00
CA GLY A 209 12.83 10.01 -8.79
C GLY A 209 12.14 10.78 -7.63
N PRO A 210 12.77 10.81 -6.44
CA PRO A 210 12.22 11.49 -5.26
C PRO A 210 12.00 12.99 -5.51
N GLY A 211 10.78 13.48 -5.25
CA GLY A 211 10.44 14.91 -5.42
C GLY A 211 10.44 15.39 -6.88
N GLU A 212 10.60 14.51 -7.85
CA GLU A 212 10.58 14.86 -9.26
C GLU A 212 9.19 15.31 -9.71
N VAL A 213 9.12 16.36 -10.54
CA VAL A 213 7.90 16.83 -11.19
C VAL A 213 8.06 16.76 -12.69
N VAL A 214 7.11 16.13 -13.38
CA VAL A 214 7.12 15.89 -14.82
C VAL A 214 5.81 16.37 -15.44
N GLU A 215 5.92 17.15 -16.53
CA GLU A 215 4.80 17.44 -17.42
C GLU A 215 4.69 16.34 -18.47
N ILE A 216 3.53 15.72 -18.58
CA ILE A 216 3.23 14.62 -19.50
C ILE A 216 2.20 15.11 -20.52
N SER A 217 2.57 15.04 -21.81
CA SER A 217 1.71 15.19 -22.97
C SER A 217 1.59 13.87 -23.74
N CYS A 218 0.80 13.79 -24.77
CA CYS A 218 0.72 12.59 -25.62
C CYS A 218 2.08 12.24 -26.27
N ASP A 219 2.90 13.25 -26.58
CA ASP A 219 4.16 13.08 -27.33
C ASP A 219 5.40 13.06 -26.44
N ASP A 220 5.37 13.71 -25.27
CA ASP A 220 6.56 13.92 -24.45
C ASP A 220 6.28 13.82 -22.93
N ALA A 221 7.33 13.56 -22.17
CA ALA A 221 7.36 13.59 -20.70
C ALA A 221 8.54 14.41 -20.23
N LYS A 222 8.31 15.72 -20.02
CA LYS A 222 9.33 16.72 -19.73
C LYS A 222 9.53 16.87 -18.21
N THR A 223 10.73 16.64 -17.72
CA THR A 223 11.10 16.95 -16.33
C THR A 223 11.13 18.47 -16.11
N LEU A 224 10.31 18.95 -15.17
CA LEU A 224 10.24 20.34 -14.75
C LEU A 224 11.02 20.61 -13.47
N VAL A 225 11.01 19.65 -12.54
CA VAL A 225 11.82 19.66 -11.31
C VAL A 225 12.62 18.37 -11.27
N ALA A 226 13.93 18.51 -11.18
CA ALA A 226 14.83 17.36 -11.14
C ALA A 226 14.68 16.56 -9.84
N PRO A 227 14.94 15.24 -9.88
CA PRO A 227 14.81 14.41 -8.68
C PRO A 227 15.82 14.78 -7.60
N GLY A 228 15.40 14.63 -6.35
CA GLY A 228 16.25 14.74 -5.18
C GLY A 228 17.22 13.56 -5.04
N LYS A 229 18.21 13.72 -4.17
CA LYS A 229 19.25 12.70 -3.95
C LYS A 229 18.85 11.60 -2.97
N ILE A 230 17.94 11.89 -2.03
CA ILE A 230 17.56 10.99 -0.95
C ILE A 230 16.28 10.25 -1.35
N MET A 231 16.38 8.92 -1.44
CA MET A 231 15.23 8.04 -1.68
C MET A 231 14.95 7.18 -0.45
N LYS A 232 13.66 6.97 -0.15
CA LYS A 232 13.17 6.10 0.93
C LYS A 232 11.92 5.36 0.46
N MET A 233 12.04 4.58 -0.61
CA MET A 233 10.93 3.77 -1.13
C MET A 233 10.39 2.83 -0.06
N CYS A 234 9.08 2.75 0.11
CA CYS A 234 8.47 1.91 1.14
C CYS A 234 8.68 0.43 0.83
N SER A 235 9.35 -0.29 1.73
CA SER A 235 9.65 -1.72 1.59
C SER A 235 8.40 -2.59 1.52
N PHE A 236 7.26 -2.12 2.07
CA PHE A 236 6.00 -2.85 2.04
C PHE A 236 5.40 -3.02 0.65
N PHE A 237 5.86 -2.27 -0.36
CA PHE A 237 5.45 -2.57 -1.74
C PHE A 237 5.88 -3.97 -2.17
N TRP A 238 7.07 -4.43 -1.77
CA TRP A 238 7.52 -5.79 -2.05
C TRP A 238 7.01 -6.83 -1.06
N VAL A 239 6.69 -6.43 0.16
CA VAL A 239 6.18 -7.37 1.19
C VAL A 239 4.71 -7.67 0.98
N TYR A 240 3.87 -6.63 0.79
CA TYR A 240 2.41 -6.76 0.81
C TYR A 240 1.68 -5.97 -0.27
N TYR A 241 1.93 -4.63 -0.40
CA TYR A 241 1.08 -3.75 -1.18
C TYR A 241 1.14 -3.98 -2.67
N GLY A 242 2.35 -4.10 -3.24
CA GLY A 242 2.55 -4.21 -4.66
C GLY A 242 1.86 -5.43 -5.24
N TYR A 243 1.22 -5.24 -6.38
CA TYR A 243 0.66 -6.36 -7.11
C TYR A 243 1.80 -7.31 -7.54
N PRO A 244 1.61 -8.64 -7.59
CA PRO A 244 2.71 -9.59 -7.86
C PRO A 244 3.53 -9.28 -9.10
N SER A 245 2.88 -8.86 -10.20
CA SER A 245 3.54 -8.52 -11.47
C SER A 245 4.10 -7.10 -11.54
N SER A 246 3.85 -6.25 -10.54
CA SER A 246 4.39 -4.89 -10.53
C SER A 246 5.89 -4.86 -10.31
N VAL A 247 6.52 -3.91 -11.00
CA VAL A 247 7.95 -3.62 -10.91
C VAL A 247 8.13 -2.23 -10.31
N TYR A 248 8.95 -2.12 -9.29
CA TYR A 248 9.31 -0.85 -8.65
C TYR A 248 10.83 -0.77 -8.55
N GLU A 249 11.42 0.35 -8.91
CA GLU A 249 12.88 0.55 -8.93
C GLU A 249 13.63 -0.61 -9.60
N GLY A 250 13.05 -1.15 -10.68
CA GLY A 250 13.60 -2.29 -11.41
C GLY A 250 13.44 -3.66 -10.75
N VAL A 251 12.74 -3.78 -9.62
CA VAL A 251 12.57 -5.03 -8.87
C VAL A 251 11.12 -5.51 -8.94
N THR A 252 10.91 -6.70 -9.52
CA THR A 252 9.59 -7.35 -9.57
C THR A 252 9.17 -7.80 -8.18
N THR A 253 7.93 -7.48 -7.81
CA THR A 253 7.36 -7.79 -6.49
C THR A 253 7.40 -9.29 -6.20
N GLU A 254 6.93 -10.12 -7.12
CA GLU A 254 6.88 -11.58 -6.95
C GLU A 254 8.28 -12.20 -6.75
N ILE A 255 9.28 -11.72 -7.49
CA ILE A 255 10.66 -12.19 -7.37
C ILE A 255 11.27 -11.82 -6.02
N ALA A 256 11.02 -10.60 -5.52
CA ALA A 256 11.46 -10.20 -4.19
C ALA A 256 10.83 -11.08 -3.09
N ARG A 257 9.56 -11.44 -3.23
CA ARG A 257 8.86 -12.35 -2.29
C ARG A 257 9.42 -13.77 -2.34
N TYR A 258 9.77 -14.31 -3.52
CA TYR A 258 10.42 -15.61 -3.62
C TYR A 258 11.80 -15.64 -2.97
N ARG A 259 12.62 -14.59 -3.21
CA ARG A 259 13.92 -14.43 -2.54
C ARG A 259 13.77 -14.37 -1.03
N ASN A 260 12.78 -13.63 -0.56
CA ASN A 260 12.49 -13.49 0.86
C ASN A 260 12.09 -14.81 1.51
N GLY A 261 11.23 -15.60 0.86
CA GLY A 261 10.87 -16.94 1.30
C GLY A 261 12.07 -17.89 1.35
N LYS A 262 12.97 -17.82 0.37
CA LYS A 262 14.23 -18.58 0.37
C LYS A 262 15.07 -18.25 1.60
N LEU A 263 15.28 -16.97 1.90
CA LEU A 263 16.08 -16.54 3.06
C LEU A 263 15.46 -16.97 4.39
N LEU A 264 14.12 -17.00 4.51
CA LEU A 264 13.44 -17.58 5.66
C LEU A 264 13.72 -19.08 5.84
N ALA A 265 13.76 -19.85 4.74
CA ALA A 265 14.05 -21.27 4.80
C ALA A 265 15.49 -21.56 5.21
N GLU A 266 16.43 -20.71 4.81
CA GLU A 266 17.86 -20.86 5.18
C GLU A 266 18.08 -20.76 6.69
N GLU A 267 17.22 -20.03 7.43
CA GLU A 267 17.26 -19.90 8.88
C GLU A 267 16.56 -21.05 9.64
N ASP A 268 15.86 -21.92 8.91
CA ASP A 268 15.06 -22.99 9.49
C ASP A 268 15.61 -24.40 9.23
N ARG A 269 16.85 -24.51 8.76
CA ARG A 269 17.47 -25.78 8.37
C ARG A 269 17.30 -26.90 9.40
N ASP A 270 17.39 -26.55 10.69
CA ASP A 270 17.35 -27.52 11.78
C ASP A 270 15.96 -28.14 12.00
N MET A 271 14.89 -27.48 11.52
CA MET A 271 13.51 -27.95 11.74
C MET A 271 12.81 -28.43 10.47
N ILE A 272 13.36 -28.16 9.29
CA ILE A 272 12.72 -28.45 8.00
C ILE A 272 12.28 -29.93 7.89
N ASP A 273 13.07 -30.85 8.40
CA ASP A 273 12.76 -32.30 8.34
C ASP A 273 11.51 -32.67 9.13
N SER A 274 11.19 -31.90 10.17
CA SER A 274 9.98 -32.11 10.99
C SER A 274 8.69 -31.62 10.32
N ILE A 275 8.77 -30.85 9.24
CA ILE A 275 7.62 -30.24 8.54
C ILE A 275 7.14 -31.15 7.43
N ASP A 276 5.82 -31.35 7.34
CA ASP A 276 5.21 -32.17 6.28
C ASP A 276 4.99 -31.36 4.99
N SER A 277 4.56 -30.09 5.11
CA SER A 277 4.39 -29.21 3.95
C SER A 277 4.44 -27.72 4.30
N ILE A 278 4.71 -26.91 3.28
CA ILE A 278 4.77 -25.46 3.36
C ILE A 278 3.49 -24.89 2.78
N CYS A 279 2.89 -23.91 3.45
CA CYS A 279 1.64 -23.27 3.06
C CYS A 279 1.78 -21.74 3.08
N GLY A 280 1.05 -21.05 2.22
CA GLY A 280 0.94 -19.59 2.26
C GLY A 280 -0.43 -19.15 2.77
N ILE A 281 -0.48 -18.11 3.60
CA ILE A 281 -1.75 -17.44 3.88
C ILE A 281 -2.17 -16.69 2.60
N PRO A 282 -3.33 -17.01 2.02
CA PRO A 282 -3.77 -16.38 0.78
C PRO A 282 -4.15 -14.89 0.96
N ASP A 283 -3.78 -13.98 0.04
CA ASP A 283 -2.97 -14.24 -1.18
C ASP A 283 -1.50 -13.85 -0.96
N SER A 284 -1.21 -12.92 -0.05
CA SER A 284 0.10 -12.26 0.14
C SER A 284 1.20 -13.19 0.65
N GLY A 285 0.86 -14.19 1.46
CA GLY A 285 1.82 -15.17 1.97
C GLY A 285 2.22 -16.25 0.95
N ILE A 286 1.47 -16.41 -0.15
CA ILE A 286 1.70 -17.47 -1.14
C ILE A 286 3.10 -17.39 -1.77
N PRO A 287 3.55 -16.26 -2.34
CA PRO A 287 4.85 -16.22 -3.00
C PRO A 287 6.02 -16.43 -2.03
N HIS A 288 5.91 -15.94 -0.79
CA HIS A 288 6.89 -16.21 0.26
C HIS A 288 6.97 -17.71 0.57
N ALA A 289 5.81 -18.38 0.66
CA ALA A 289 5.74 -19.82 0.91
C ALA A 289 6.30 -20.65 -0.27
N ILE A 290 6.08 -20.21 -1.52
CA ILE A 290 6.67 -20.86 -2.70
C ILE A 290 8.20 -20.74 -2.65
N GLY A 291 8.75 -19.55 -2.41
CA GLY A 291 10.18 -19.35 -2.27
C GLY A 291 10.79 -20.18 -1.14
N TYR A 292 10.10 -20.26 0.00
CA TYR A 292 10.47 -21.13 1.12
C TYR A 292 10.46 -22.61 0.74
N SER A 293 9.38 -23.08 0.12
CA SER A 293 9.20 -24.48 -0.32
C SER A 293 10.32 -24.93 -1.25
N ILE A 294 10.66 -24.10 -2.23
CA ILE A 294 11.75 -24.41 -3.19
C ILE A 294 13.08 -24.55 -2.45
N ALA A 295 13.41 -23.65 -1.54
CA ALA A 295 14.68 -23.66 -0.82
C ALA A 295 14.76 -24.78 0.23
N ALA A 296 13.63 -25.12 0.86
CA ALA A 296 13.52 -26.17 1.86
C ALA A 296 13.45 -27.58 1.26
N GLY A 297 13.19 -27.72 -0.04
CA GLY A 297 12.93 -29.01 -0.68
C GLY A 297 11.66 -29.71 -0.15
N LYS A 298 10.69 -28.97 0.40
CA LYS A 298 9.43 -29.48 0.93
C LYS A 298 8.28 -29.09 0.02
N PRO A 299 7.21 -29.92 -0.08
CA PRO A 299 6.09 -29.62 -0.97
C PRO A 299 5.36 -28.35 -0.52
N TYR A 300 5.03 -27.46 -1.46
CA TYR A 300 4.05 -26.41 -1.27
C TYR A 300 2.64 -26.98 -1.39
N GLN A 301 1.76 -26.71 -0.42
CA GLN A 301 0.37 -27.11 -0.43
C GLN A 301 -0.55 -25.97 -0.03
N ARG A 302 -1.75 -25.95 -0.61
CA ARG A 302 -2.77 -24.97 -0.29
C ARG A 302 -3.68 -25.47 0.82
N ALA A 303 -3.25 -25.37 2.08
CA ALA A 303 -4.09 -25.72 3.22
C ALA A 303 -5.37 -24.84 3.30
N PHE A 304 -5.30 -23.62 2.77
CA PHE A 304 -6.44 -22.71 2.62
C PHE A 304 -6.64 -22.26 1.19
N VAL A 305 -7.91 -22.05 0.82
CA VAL A 305 -8.32 -21.41 -0.42
C VAL A 305 -9.12 -20.18 -0.07
N LYS A 306 -8.80 -19.06 -0.74
CA LYS A 306 -9.60 -17.84 -0.63
C LYS A 306 -10.89 -18.00 -1.42
N TYR A 307 -12.01 -17.71 -0.80
CA TYR A 307 -13.30 -17.69 -1.48
C TYR A 307 -13.45 -16.38 -2.25
N THR A 308 -13.25 -16.45 -3.55
CA THR A 308 -13.19 -15.27 -4.44
C THR A 308 -14.51 -14.48 -4.57
N PRO A 309 -15.72 -15.12 -4.56
CA PRO A 309 -16.99 -14.38 -4.62
C PRO A 309 -17.35 -13.65 -3.33
N THR A 310 -16.42 -13.54 -2.37
CA THR A 310 -16.67 -12.88 -1.11
C THR A 310 -16.75 -11.37 -1.24
N TRP A 311 -17.44 -10.84 -0.29
CA TRP A 311 -17.68 -9.48 0.10
C TRP A 311 -16.41 -8.60 0.01
N PRO A 312 -16.55 -7.33 -0.37
CA PRO A 312 -15.47 -6.34 -0.30
C PRO A 312 -14.80 -6.33 1.08
N ARG A 313 -13.53 -5.91 1.15
CA ARG A 313 -12.76 -5.82 2.41
C ARG A 313 -13.48 -5.06 3.53
N SER A 314 -14.35 -4.14 3.17
CA SER A 314 -15.07 -3.23 4.06
C SER A 314 -16.40 -3.76 4.60
N PHE A 315 -16.91 -4.89 4.11
CA PHE A 315 -18.13 -5.45 4.65
C PHE A 315 -17.89 -6.00 6.06
N THR A 316 -18.26 -5.19 7.06
CA THR A 316 -18.16 -5.54 8.46
C THR A 316 -19.58 -5.51 9.06
N PRO A 317 -20.28 -6.65 9.16
CA PRO A 317 -21.60 -6.69 9.77
C PRO A 317 -21.59 -6.14 11.19
N GLN A 318 -22.67 -5.49 11.62
CA GLN A 318 -22.77 -4.98 12.99
C GLN A 318 -22.85 -6.11 14.04
N ASN A 319 -23.39 -7.27 13.67
CA ASN A 319 -23.50 -8.42 14.56
C ASN A 319 -22.20 -9.25 14.61
N GLN A 320 -21.67 -9.52 15.80
CA GLN A 320 -20.43 -10.28 16.01
C GLN A 320 -20.49 -11.68 15.38
N LYS A 321 -21.58 -12.42 15.55
CA LYS A 321 -21.73 -13.77 14.96
C LYS A 321 -21.65 -13.75 13.43
N LEU A 322 -22.19 -12.70 12.80
CA LEU A 322 -22.13 -12.54 11.36
C LEU A 322 -20.74 -12.12 10.90
N ARG A 323 -20.01 -11.30 11.69
CA ARG A 323 -18.59 -10.98 11.44
C ARG A 323 -17.71 -12.22 11.46
N ASP A 324 -17.92 -13.08 12.46
CA ASP A 324 -17.16 -14.34 12.60
C ASP A 324 -17.47 -15.30 11.45
N LEU A 325 -18.73 -15.34 11.00
CA LEU A 325 -19.13 -16.14 9.85
C LEU A 325 -18.48 -15.63 8.56
N VAL A 326 -18.55 -14.32 8.30
CA VAL A 326 -17.93 -13.70 7.11
C VAL A 326 -16.41 -13.89 7.13
N ALA A 327 -15.76 -13.76 8.28
CA ALA A 327 -14.33 -14.03 8.42
C ALA A 327 -13.99 -15.49 8.07
N ARG A 328 -14.81 -16.43 8.54
CA ARG A 328 -14.67 -17.87 8.20
C ARG A 328 -14.91 -18.18 6.72
N MET A 329 -15.85 -17.50 6.08
CA MET A 329 -16.12 -17.66 4.64
C MET A 329 -14.97 -17.22 3.74
N LYS A 330 -14.10 -16.30 4.20
CA LYS A 330 -12.99 -15.78 3.38
C LYS A 330 -11.90 -16.81 3.11
N LEU A 331 -11.64 -17.69 4.08
CA LEU A 331 -10.61 -18.73 3.99
C LEU A 331 -11.24 -20.10 4.22
N ILE A 332 -11.27 -20.92 3.18
CA ILE A 332 -11.80 -22.28 3.24
C ILE A 332 -10.64 -23.24 3.45
N PRO A 333 -10.62 -24.01 4.56
CA PRO A 333 -9.61 -25.05 4.78
C PRO A 333 -9.86 -26.27 3.90
N ILE A 334 -8.77 -26.94 3.51
CA ILE A 334 -8.81 -28.24 2.83
C ILE A 334 -8.41 -29.29 3.85
N TYR A 335 -9.40 -29.97 4.42
CA TYR A 335 -9.23 -30.89 5.53
C TYR A 335 -8.16 -31.98 5.29
N ASP A 336 -8.15 -32.60 4.11
CA ASP A 336 -7.21 -33.68 3.78
C ASP A 336 -5.74 -33.21 3.74
N LEU A 337 -5.51 -31.90 3.57
CA LEU A 337 -4.18 -31.28 3.60
C LEU A 337 -3.78 -30.80 5.00
N ILE A 338 -4.71 -30.79 5.96
CA ILE A 338 -4.52 -30.26 7.31
C ILE A 338 -4.47 -31.38 8.35
N ASN A 339 -5.41 -32.31 8.29
CA ASN A 339 -5.58 -33.32 9.32
C ASN A 339 -4.34 -34.19 9.50
N GLY A 340 -3.86 -34.27 10.73
CA GLY A 340 -2.68 -35.06 11.11
C GLY A 340 -1.34 -34.51 10.63
N LYS A 341 -1.28 -33.31 10.05
CA LYS A 341 -0.06 -32.72 9.45
C LYS A 341 0.63 -31.73 10.38
N ARG A 342 1.94 -31.55 10.16
CA ARG A 342 2.76 -30.48 10.73
C ARG A 342 3.01 -29.47 9.62
N LEU A 343 2.33 -28.33 9.71
CA LEU A 343 2.29 -27.34 8.64
C LEU A 343 3.12 -26.10 9.00
N LEU A 344 3.90 -25.63 8.04
CA LEU A 344 4.57 -24.34 8.14
C LEU A 344 3.87 -23.34 7.20
N PHE A 345 3.37 -22.26 7.78
CA PHE A 345 2.75 -21.16 7.05
C PHE A 345 3.69 -19.98 6.91
N CYS A 346 3.75 -19.41 5.71
CA CYS A 346 4.30 -18.09 5.49
C CYS A 346 3.16 -17.07 5.36
N ASP A 347 3.34 -15.91 5.99
CA ASP A 347 2.48 -14.74 5.83
C ASP A 347 3.33 -13.50 5.60
N ASP A 348 2.79 -12.46 4.99
CA ASP A 348 3.51 -11.21 4.74
C ASP A 348 3.90 -10.51 6.05
N SER A 349 2.97 -10.38 6.99
CA SER A 349 3.19 -9.66 8.23
C SER A 349 2.19 -10.03 9.33
N ILE A 350 2.59 -9.85 10.59
CA ILE A 350 1.71 -9.96 11.75
C ILE A 350 1.54 -8.56 12.35
N VAL A 351 0.42 -7.90 12.00
CA VAL A 351 0.09 -6.57 12.52
C VAL A 351 -0.63 -6.69 13.86
N ARG A 352 -1.90 -7.10 13.84
CA ARG A 352 -2.75 -7.26 15.04
C ARG A 352 -2.81 -8.70 15.53
N GLY A 353 -2.67 -9.66 14.66
CA GLY A 353 -2.72 -11.08 14.95
C GLY A 353 -4.12 -11.64 15.24
N THR A 354 -5.19 -10.82 15.27
CA THR A 354 -6.53 -11.29 15.66
C THR A 354 -7.08 -12.33 14.67
N GLN A 355 -7.04 -12.01 13.37
CA GLN A 355 -7.51 -12.94 12.33
C GLN A 355 -6.64 -14.21 12.27
N LEU A 356 -5.34 -14.08 12.45
CA LEU A 356 -4.42 -15.21 12.48
C LEU A 356 -4.72 -16.15 13.64
N LYS A 357 -5.03 -15.63 14.83
CA LYS A 357 -5.43 -16.43 16.00
C LYS A 357 -6.65 -17.29 15.71
N ASP A 358 -7.67 -16.72 15.07
CA ASP A 358 -8.90 -17.46 14.72
C ASP A 358 -8.64 -18.52 13.65
N THR A 359 -7.75 -18.20 12.69
CA THR A 359 -7.30 -19.15 11.66
C THR A 359 -6.54 -20.32 12.27
N VAL A 360 -5.61 -20.06 13.18
CA VAL A 360 -4.83 -21.10 13.89
C VAL A 360 -5.73 -21.98 14.75
N LYS A 361 -6.68 -21.38 15.47
CA LYS A 361 -7.68 -22.15 16.24
C LYS A 361 -8.42 -23.14 15.35
N ARG A 362 -8.87 -22.70 14.18
CA ARG A 362 -9.57 -23.54 13.21
C ARG A 362 -8.69 -24.68 12.68
N LEU A 363 -7.40 -24.43 12.41
CA LEU A 363 -6.47 -25.49 12.01
C LEU A 363 -6.39 -26.62 13.05
N TYR A 364 -6.35 -26.29 14.35
CA TYR A 364 -6.36 -27.29 15.40
C TYR A 364 -7.71 -28.02 15.51
N GLU A 365 -8.82 -27.33 15.29
CA GLU A 365 -10.17 -27.94 15.21
C GLU A 365 -10.26 -28.92 14.02
N ASP A 366 -9.58 -28.63 12.91
CA ASP A 366 -9.46 -29.47 11.71
C ASP A 366 -8.39 -30.57 11.85
N GLY A 367 -7.77 -30.73 13.01
CA GLY A 367 -6.89 -31.85 13.36
C GLY A 367 -5.41 -31.67 12.96
N VAL A 368 -4.93 -30.45 12.71
CA VAL A 368 -3.49 -30.20 12.50
C VAL A 368 -2.70 -30.62 13.75
N LYS A 369 -1.52 -31.21 13.55
CA LYS A 369 -0.64 -31.58 14.68
C LYS A 369 0.17 -30.40 15.19
N GLU A 370 0.77 -29.66 14.28
CA GLU A 370 1.62 -28.50 14.59
C GLU A 370 1.40 -27.40 13.57
N VAL A 371 1.40 -26.15 14.06
CA VAL A 371 1.32 -24.95 13.24
C VAL A 371 2.55 -24.09 13.46
N HIS A 372 3.41 -24.01 12.47
CA HIS A 372 4.59 -23.17 12.45
C HIS A 372 4.31 -21.94 11.58
N MET A 373 4.74 -20.75 12.02
CA MET A 373 4.49 -19.49 11.29
C MET A 373 5.80 -18.76 11.01
N ARG A 374 5.90 -18.25 9.80
CA ARG A 374 6.99 -17.37 9.35
C ARG A 374 6.41 -16.09 8.79
N SER A 375 6.74 -14.97 9.43
CA SER A 375 6.42 -13.65 8.92
C SER A 375 7.49 -13.21 7.93
N ALA A 376 7.09 -12.79 6.75
CA ALA A 376 8.00 -12.35 5.68
C ALA A 376 8.64 -10.98 5.93
N CYS A 377 8.31 -10.33 7.05
CA CYS A 377 8.94 -9.10 7.49
C CYS A 377 9.27 -9.15 8.99
N PRO A 378 10.15 -8.26 9.48
CA PRO A 378 10.42 -8.13 10.91
C PRO A 378 9.18 -7.76 11.72
N PRO A 379 9.20 -7.91 13.06
CA PRO A 379 8.10 -7.47 13.91
C PRO A 379 7.80 -5.99 13.72
N LEU A 380 6.52 -5.66 13.48
CA LEU A 380 6.09 -4.27 13.32
C LEU A 380 6.11 -3.55 14.67
N MET A 381 7.01 -2.59 14.82
CA MET A 381 7.24 -1.87 16.09
C MET A 381 6.60 -0.48 16.10
N TYR A 382 6.40 0.13 14.92
CA TYR A 382 5.90 1.50 14.76
C TYR A 382 4.80 1.59 13.72
N GLY A 383 3.77 2.40 14.01
CA GLY A 383 2.75 2.76 13.02
C GLY A 383 3.35 3.65 11.92
N CYS A 384 2.97 3.41 10.67
CA CYS A 384 3.49 4.18 9.53
C CYS A 384 2.96 5.63 9.52
N PRO A 385 3.82 6.67 9.56
CA PRO A 385 3.40 8.06 9.45
C PRO A 385 3.31 8.57 7.99
N PHE A 386 3.66 7.75 6.98
CA PHE A 386 3.89 8.25 5.62
C PHE A 386 2.82 7.85 4.61
N ILE A 387 2.35 6.61 4.62
CA ILE A 387 1.42 6.08 3.62
C ILE A 387 0.21 5.36 4.22
N ASN A 388 -0.14 5.67 5.45
CA ASN A 388 -1.36 5.20 6.10
C ASN A 388 -1.52 3.66 6.13
N PHE A 389 -0.40 2.92 6.17
CA PHE A 389 -0.39 1.46 6.13
C PHE A 389 -1.13 0.83 7.32
N SER A 390 -0.77 1.21 8.50
CA SER A 390 -1.45 0.80 9.70
C SER A 390 -2.31 1.97 10.17
N ARG A 391 -3.55 2.03 9.71
CA ARG A 391 -4.57 2.90 10.31
C ARG A 391 -4.85 2.40 11.73
N SER A 392 -3.84 2.54 12.57
CA SER A 392 -3.88 2.17 13.97
C SER A 392 -4.37 3.38 14.74
N ARG A 393 -5.50 3.25 15.42
CA ARG A 393 -5.98 4.29 16.35
C ARG A 393 -5.08 4.38 17.59
N SER A 394 -4.29 3.35 17.84
CA SER A 394 -3.39 3.23 18.97
C SER A 394 -2.19 2.37 18.59
N GLU A 395 -1.01 2.68 19.11
CA GLU A 395 0.19 1.82 18.98
C GLU A 395 -0.05 0.41 19.54
N PHE A 396 -0.96 0.26 20.49
CA PHE A 396 -1.38 -1.05 21.05
C PHE A 396 -2.24 -1.90 20.11
N ASP A 397 -2.59 -1.41 18.93
CA ASP A 397 -3.11 -2.26 17.88
C ASP A 397 -2.03 -3.24 17.35
N LEU A 398 -0.75 -2.90 17.47
CA LEU A 398 0.35 -3.76 17.09
C LEU A 398 0.53 -4.92 18.08
N ALA A 399 0.65 -6.15 17.58
CA ALA A 399 0.87 -7.35 18.40
C ALA A 399 2.15 -7.24 19.25
N THR A 400 3.20 -6.65 18.67
CA THR A 400 4.48 -6.38 19.33
C THR A 400 4.34 -5.45 20.54
N ARG A 401 3.62 -4.34 20.38
CA ARG A 401 3.40 -3.37 21.47
C ARG A 401 2.62 -3.99 22.63
N ARG A 402 1.63 -4.84 22.34
CA ARG A 402 0.90 -5.56 23.37
C ARG A 402 1.78 -6.59 24.09
N ALA A 403 2.62 -7.31 23.36
CA ALA A 403 3.54 -8.27 23.94
C ALA A 403 4.57 -7.57 24.87
N ILE A 404 5.18 -6.46 24.40
CA ILE A 404 6.12 -5.67 25.19
C ILE A 404 5.44 -5.12 26.45
N ALA A 405 4.25 -4.52 26.32
CA ALA A 405 3.50 -3.98 27.46
C ALA A 405 3.20 -5.05 28.53
N LYS A 406 2.93 -6.28 28.10
CA LYS A 406 2.71 -7.41 29.01
C LYS A 406 4.01 -7.83 29.72
N LEU A 407 5.13 -7.87 29.00
CA LEU A 407 6.45 -8.23 29.55
C LEU A 407 6.97 -7.17 30.55
N GLU A 408 6.79 -5.90 30.20
CA GLU A 408 7.22 -4.77 31.05
C GLU A 408 6.21 -4.44 32.17
N GLY A 409 5.01 -5.02 32.15
CA GLY A 409 3.95 -4.75 33.13
C GLY A 409 3.35 -3.34 33.07
N THR A 410 3.59 -2.60 32.00
CA THR A 410 3.10 -1.23 31.77
C THR A 410 2.72 -0.97 30.34
N ARG A 411 1.76 -0.05 30.14
CA ARG A 411 1.40 0.47 28.82
C ARG A 411 2.21 1.70 28.40
N GLU A 412 2.92 2.31 29.31
CA GLU A 412 3.80 3.44 29.01
C GLU A 412 5.17 2.93 28.57
N LEU A 413 5.36 2.77 27.26
CA LEU A 413 6.58 2.24 26.67
C LEU A 413 7.46 3.40 26.17
N SER A 414 8.60 3.62 26.82
CA SER A 414 9.58 4.59 26.37
C SER A 414 10.26 4.13 25.06
N CYS A 415 10.81 5.08 24.30
CA CYS A 415 11.61 4.75 23.13
C CYS A 415 12.82 3.85 23.48
N GLU A 416 13.41 4.03 24.65
CA GLU A 416 14.52 3.21 25.13
C GLU A 416 14.08 1.78 25.41
N THR A 417 12.93 1.58 26.06
CA THR A 417 12.33 0.27 26.27
C THR A 417 12.11 -0.46 24.96
N ILE A 418 11.49 0.22 23.97
CA ILE A 418 11.22 -0.37 22.67
C ILE A 418 12.51 -0.78 21.96
N ARG A 419 13.57 0.03 22.02
CA ARG A 419 14.86 -0.27 21.38
C ARG A 419 15.48 -1.57 21.83
N LYS A 420 15.26 -2.02 23.08
CA LYS A 420 15.76 -3.32 23.58
C LYS A 420 15.21 -4.49 22.78
N TYR A 421 13.95 -4.37 22.33
CA TYR A 421 13.24 -5.39 21.57
C TYR A 421 13.50 -5.35 20.05
N LEU A 422 14.30 -4.39 19.55
CA LEU A 422 14.68 -4.31 18.14
C LEU A 422 15.88 -5.17 17.78
N VAL A 423 16.68 -5.58 18.78
CA VAL A 423 17.90 -6.36 18.55
C VAL A 423 17.53 -7.81 18.30
N HIS A 424 17.65 -8.26 17.05
CA HIS A 424 17.31 -9.63 16.67
C HIS A 424 18.08 -10.66 17.52
N ASN A 425 17.39 -11.71 17.97
CA ASN A 425 17.90 -12.76 18.86
C ASN A 425 18.37 -12.30 20.25
N SER A 426 18.12 -11.05 20.67
CA SER A 426 18.31 -10.68 22.06
C SER A 426 17.32 -11.41 22.97
N PRO A 427 17.60 -11.57 24.28
CA PRO A 427 16.66 -12.16 25.21
C PRO A 427 15.28 -11.47 25.19
N GLU A 428 15.26 -10.14 25.11
CA GLU A 428 14.04 -9.32 25.05
C GLU A 428 13.27 -9.57 23.75
N TYR A 429 13.97 -9.60 22.60
CA TYR A 429 13.36 -9.92 21.31
C TYR A 429 12.71 -11.31 21.33
N LEU A 430 13.44 -12.33 21.81
CA LEU A 430 12.95 -13.70 21.89
C LEU A 430 11.76 -13.82 22.87
N ALA A 431 11.77 -13.11 23.99
CA ALA A 431 10.65 -13.06 24.91
C ALA A 431 9.40 -12.45 24.27
N MET A 432 9.55 -11.35 23.52
CA MET A 432 8.45 -10.71 22.76
C MET A 432 7.88 -11.66 21.70
N VAL A 433 8.73 -12.32 20.92
CA VAL A 433 8.31 -13.29 19.90
C VAL A 433 7.58 -14.47 20.55
N ASP A 434 8.06 -14.99 21.66
CA ASP A 434 7.42 -16.09 22.39
C ASP A 434 6.07 -15.68 22.98
N GLU A 435 5.94 -14.45 23.49
CA GLU A 435 4.66 -13.94 23.96
C GLU A 435 3.63 -13.82 22.81
N ILE A 436 4.05 -13.36 21.63
CA ILE A 436 3.19 -13.33 20.43
C ILE A 436 2.83 -14.76 20.00
N ARG A 437 3.80 -15.68 19.97
CA ARG A 437 3.60 -17.08 19.65
C ARG A 437 2.53 -17.73 20.54
N LYS A 438 2.64 -17.53 21.87
CA LYS A 438 1.67 -18.03 22.85
C LYS A 438 0.28 -17.43 22.63
N ALA A 439 0.21 -16.11 22.40
CA ALA A 439 -1.06 -15.42 22.19
C ALA A 439 -1.81 -15.91 20.92
N LEU A 440 -1.06 -16.38 19.92
CA LEU A 440 -1.57 -16.91 18.65
C LEU A 440 -1.73 -18.44 18.66
N ASN A 441 -1.34 -19.14 19.74
CA ASN A 441 -1.36 -20.59 19.86
C ASN A 441 -0.55 -21.32 18.77
N LEU A 442 0.63 -20.79 18.43
CA LEU A 442 1.51 -21.38 17.42
C LEU A 442 2.53 -22.34 18.06
N THR A 443 2.94 -23.38 17.32
CA THR A 443 4.04 -24.27 17.72
C THR A 443 5.36 -23.52 17.68
N THR A 444 5.66 -22.82 16.58
CA THR A 444 6.80 -21.91 16.48
C THR A 444 6.42 -20.64 15.71
N LEU A 445 7.13 -19.55 16.01
CA LEU A 445 7.02 -18.28 15.30
C LEU A 445 8.42 -17.72 15.07
N LYS A 446 8.71 -17.33 13.83
CA LYS A 446 9.89 -16.51 13.50
C LYS A 446 9.47 -15.37 12.57
N PHE A 447 10.21 -14.29 12.64
CA PHE A 447 10.07 -13.13 11.76
C PHE A 447 11.33 -13.01 10.91
N GLN A 448 11.20 -12.52 9.69
CA GLN A 448 12.33 -12.20 8.83
C GLN A 448 13.24 -11.18 9.51
N GLN A 449 14.55 -11.29 9.31
CA GLN A 449 15.52 -10.27 9.71
C GLN A 449 15.45 -9.07 8.75
N LEU A 450 15.73 -7.86 9.27
CA LEU A 450 15.61 -6.64 8.48
C LEU A 450 16.62 -6.58 7.33
N ASP A 451 17.87 -6.96 7.59
CA ASP A 451 18.93 -7.06 6.59
C ASP A 451 18.62 -8.08 5.51
N LYS A 452 18.05 -9.23 5.88
CA LYS A 452 17.60 -10.28 4.95
C LYS A 452 16.41 -9.83 4.08
N LEU A 453 15.49 -9.07 4.65
CA LEU A 453 14.41 -8.46 3.88
C LEU A 453 14.96 -7.46 2.84
N ILE A 454 15.90 -6.61 3.22
CA ILE A 454 16.55 -5.67 2.32
C ILE A 454 17.33 -6.43 1.22
N GLU A 455 18.05 -7.49 1.59
CA GLU A 455 18.72 -8.39 0.64
C GLU A 455 17.73 -9.00 -0.37
N ALA A 456 16.56 -9.46 0.09
CA ALA A 456 15.52 -10.02 -0.78
C ALA A 456 14.95 -8.99 -1.76
N ILE A 457 14.75 -7.75 -1.32
CA ILE A 457 14.32 -6.64 -2.18
C ILE A 457 15.42 -6.36 -3.22
N GLY A 458 16.69 -6.36 -2.82
CA GLY A 458 17.82 -6.16 -3.73
C GLY A 458 18.15 -4.69 -4.03
N LEU A 459 17.60 -3.75 -3.26
CA LEU A 459 17.96 -2.34 -3.31
C LEU A 459 18.95 -1.99 -2.20
N PRO A 460 19.77 -0.94 -2.37
CA PRO A 460 20.60 -0.40 -1.29
C PRO A 460 19.76 -0.03 -0.05
N ALA A 461 20.27 -0.33 1.15
CA ALA A 461 19.55 -0.13 2.40
C ALA A 461 19.17 1.35 2.67
N ASP A 462 19.98 2.28 2.17
CA ASP A 462 19.74 3.71 2.26
C ASP A 462 18.60 4.19 1.35
N LYS A 463 18.20 3.40 0.35
CA LYS A 463 17.11 3.72 -0.58
C LYS A 463 15.74 3.19 -0.16
N VAL A 464 15.66 2.33 0.83
CA VAL A 464 14.40 1.74 1.30
C VAL A 464 13.98 2.31 2.65
N CYS A 465 12.67 2.50 2.83
CA CYS A 465 12.08 2.91 4.10
C CYS A 465 11.86 1.68 4.99
N THR A 466 12.40 1.73 6.19
CA THR A 466 12.32 0.66 7.21
C THR A 466 11.68 1.13 8.52
N TYR A 467 11.04 2.29 8.50
CA TYR A 467 10.48 2.95 9.69
C TYR A 467 9.59 2.03 10.54
N CYS A 468 8.71 1.25 9.90
CA CYS A 468 7.78 0.37 10.60
C CYS A 468 8.46 -0.63 11.56
N TRP A 469 9.73 -0.96 11.31
CA TRP A 469 10.48 -1.96 12.06
C TRP A 469 11.47 -1.35 13.05
N ASN A 470 12.12 -0.25 12.71
CA ASN A 470 13.22 0.32 13.51
C ASN A 470 12.98 1.77 13.99
N GLY A 471 11.91 2.42 13.53
CA GLY A 471 11.59 3.80 13.88
C GLY A 471 12.54 4.85 13.28
N LYS A 472 13.45 4.44 12.39
CA LYS A 472 14.41 5.36 11.77
C LYS A 472 13.78 6.06 10.58
N ASP A 473 13.80 7.36 10.58
CA ASP A 473 13.50 8.24 9.44
C ASP A 473 14.80 8.83 8.86
N ILE A 474 14.64 9.77 7.96
CA ILE A 474 15.74 10.53 7.38
C ILE A 474 16.32 11.40 8.50
N GLU A 475 17.58 11.22 8.79
CA GLU A 475 18.34 12.18 9.60
C GLU A 475 18.64 13.36 8.66
N GLU A 476 18.10 14.55 8.99
CA GLU A 476 18.38 15.81 8.31
C GLU A 476 19.81 16.29 8.55
#